data_b7ab9703555a0d04e53b0cb8f72dcea9
#
_entry.id   b7ab9703555a0d04e53b0cb8f72dcea9
#
_cell.length_a   1.000
_cell.length_b   1.000
_cell.length_c   1.000
_cell.angle_alpha   90.00
_cell.angle_beta   90.00
_cell.angle_gamma   90.00
#
_symmetry.space_group_name_H-M   'P 1'
#
loop_
_entity.id
_entity.type
_entity.pdbx_description
1 polymer ?
#
loop_
_entity_poly.entity_id
_entity_poly.type
_entity_poly.pdbx_seq_one_letter_code
_entity_poly.pdbx_strand_id
1 'polypeptide(L)'
;VIRVAGREYGTAHEIAHRLGTDITPARVRDWARRSRNPRDPLHGLLPAHHTPGRGRGTSWYRFDQAAHVEAITRRTAETRGGPARSQRVELTAVR
;
A
#
# COMPACT_ATOMS: atom_id res chain seq x y z
N VAL A 1 -10.97 2.13 -13.00
CA VAL A 1 -11.35 0.88 -12.32
C VAL A 1 -11.86 -0.12 -13.35
N ILE A 2 -11.31 -1.31 -13.33
CA ILE A 2 -11.79 -2.41 -14.16
C ILE A 2 -12.13 -3.60 -13.28
N ARG A 3 -12.95 -4.50 -13.80
CA ARG A 3 -13.34 -5.70 -13.07
C ARG A 3 -12.99 -6.92 -13.92
N VAL A 4 -12.22 -7.84 -13.33
CA VAL A 4 -11.80 -9.06 -14.02
C VAL A 4 -12.05 -10.24 -13.08
N ALA A 5 -12.79 -11.23 -13.56
CA ALA A 5 -13.09 -12.45 -12.78
C ALA A 5 -13.69 -12.12 -11.40
N GLY A 6 -14.56 -11.11 -11.35
CA GLY A 6 -15.22 -10.72 -10.11
C GLY A 6 -14.38 -9.87 -9.17
N ARG A 7 -13.17 -9.50 -9.55
CA ARG A 7 -12.25 -8.70 -8.72
C ARG A 7 -12.09 -7.33 -9.32
N GLU A 8 -12.05 -6.31 -8.44
CA GLU A 8 -11.83 -4.94 -8.88
C GLU A 8 -10.34 -4.62 -8.91
N TYR A 9 -9.93 -3.97 -9.99
CA TYR A 9 -8.56 -3.49 -10.17
C TYR A 9 -8.59 -2.00 -10.44
N GLY A 10 -7.60 -1.30 -9.93
CA GLY A 10 -7.45 0.14 -10.17
C GLY A 10 -6.01 0.52 -10.44
N THR A 11 -5.83 1.70 -11.01
CA THR A 11 -4.50 2.30 -11.14
C THR A 11 -4.03 2.77 -9.76
N ALA A 12 -2.75 3.16 -9.66
CA ALA A 12 -2.22 3.68 -8.41
C ALA A 12 -3.02 4.89 -7.92
N HIS A 13 -3.45 5.76 -8.83
CA HIS A 13 -4.27 6.93 -8.49
C HIS A 13 -5.63 6.52 -7.93
N GLU A 14 -6.27 5.55 -8.57
CA GLU A 14 -7.59 5.08 -8.15
C GLU A 14 -7.52 4.39 -6.78
N ILE A 15 -6.50 3.58 -6.58
CA ILE A 15 -6.27 2.90 -5.30
C ILE A 15 -6.06 3.93 -4.18
N ALA A 16 -5.16 4.90 -4.43
CA ALA A 16 -4.86 5.93 -3.45
C ALA A 16 -6.11 6.73 -3.08
N HIS A 17 -6.90 7.09 -4.09
CA HIS A 17 -8.13 7.86 -3.87
C HIS A 17 -9.11 7.09 -2.98
N ARG A 18 -9.25 5.79 -3.23
CA ARG A 18 -10.20 4.97 -2.46
C ARG A 18 -9.73 4.71 -1.04
N LEU A 19 -8.42 4.56 -0.82
CA LEU A 19 -7.90 4.21 0.50
C LEU A 19 -7.86 5.38 1.47
N GLY A 20 -7.77 6.61 0.97
CA GLY A 20 -7.82 7.77 1.83
C GLY A 20 -6.90 8.89 1.40
N THR A 21 -7.07 10.04 2.02
CA THR A 21 -6.33 11.25 1.63
C THR A 21 -4.86 11.20 2.00
N ASP A 22 -4.48 10.35 2.94
CA ASP A 22 -3.09 10.18 3.37
C ASP A 22 -2.33 9.16 2.53
N ILE A 23 -3.00 8.49 1.59
CA ILE A 23 -2.37 7.53 0.70
C ILE A 23 -2.13 8.20 -0.64
N THR A 24 -0.88 8.14 -1.11
CA THR A 24 -0.51 8.74 -2.40
C THR A 24 -0.29 7.65 -3.45
N PRO A 25 -0.41 8.01 -4.74
CA PRO A 25 -0.07 7.04 -5.80
C PRO A 25 1.37 6.53 -5.70
N ALA A 26 2.30 7.39 -5.28
CA ALA A 26 3.70 6.99 -5.08
C ALA A 26 3.81 5.91 -4.02
N ARG A 27 3.02 6.01 -2.95
CA ARG A 27 3.03 5.00 -1.89
C ARG A 27 2.52 3.66 -2.40
N VAL A 28 1.45 3.67 -3.22
CA VAL A 28 0.93 2.44 -3.82
C VAL A 28 1.97 1.77 -4.70
N ARG A 29 2.66 2.57 -5.52
CA ARG A 29 3.74 2.04 -6.37
C ARG A 29 4.89 1.48 -5.56
N ASP A 30 5.21 2.11 -4.44
CA ASP A 30 6.27 1.61 -3.55
C ASP A 30 5.88 0.27 -2.93
N TRP A 31 4.63 0.11 -2.50
CA TRP A 31 4.16 -1.17 -2.00
C TRP A 31 4.31 -2.26 -3.06
N ALA A 32 3.95 -1.95 -4.31
CA ALA A 32 4.07 -2.93 -5.41
C ALA A 32 5.53 -3.28 -5.66
N ARG A 33 6.42 -2.28 -5.61
CA ARG A 33 7.84 -2.52 -5.76
C ARG A 33 8.36 -3.42 -4.63
N ARG A 34 7.98 -3.14 -3.41
CA ARG A 34 8.37 -3.96 -2.26
C ARG A 34 7.80 -5.37 -2.35
N SER A 35 6.63 -5.51 -2.95
CA SER A 35 6.00 -6.82 -3.14
C SER A 35 6.82 -7.74 -4.02
N ARG A 36 7.72 -7.20 -4.85
CA ARG A 36 8.59 -8.02 -5.71
C ARG A 36 9.88 -8.42 -5.02
N ASN A 37 10.16 -7.90 -3.85
CA ASN A 37 11.40 -8.20 -3.13
C ASN A 37 11.17 -9.36 -2.16
N PRO A 38 11.86 -10.53 -2.37
CA PRO A 38 11.65 -11.69 -1.50
C PRO A 38 12.01 -11.46 -0.04
N ARG A 39 12.79 -10.43 0.26
CA ARG A 39 13.21 -10.13 1.63
C ARG A 39 12.31 -9.12 2.32
N ASP A 40 11.33 -8.58 1.61
CA ASP A 40 10.45 -7.56 2.17
C ASP A 40 9.22 -8.21 2.80
N PRO A 41 8.76 -7.70 3.96
CA PRO A 41 7.53 -8.24 4.57
C PRO A 41 6.30 -8.16 3.67
N LEU A 42 6.32 -7.27 2.67
CA LEU A 42 5.21 -7.15 1.72
C LEU A 42 5.33 -8.09 0.53
N HIS A 43 6.31 -8.99 0.51
CA HIS A 43 6.55 -9.87 -0.63
C HIS A 43 5.28 -10.63 -1.03
N GLY A 44 4.92 -10.52 -2.29
CA GLY A 44 3.77 -11.23 -2.86
C GLY A 44 2.41 -10.64 -2.53
N LEU A 45 2.34 -9.55 -1.77
CA LEU A 45 1.05 -9.04 -1.27
C LEU A 45 0.36 -8.07 -2.24
N LEU A 46 1.12 -7.39 -3.12
CA LEU A 46 0.52 -6.46 -4.07
C LEU A 46 1.17 -6.60 -5.45
N PRO A 47 0.87 -7.69 -6.18
CA PRO A 47 1.39 -7.83 -7.54
C PRO A 47 0.82 -6.74 -8.45
N ALA A 48 1.67 -6.20 -9.33
CA ALA A 48 1.24 -5.28 -10.36
C ALA A 48 0.89 -6.07 -11.61
N HIS A 49 -0.22 -5.71 -12.25
CA HIS A 49 -0.67 -6.33 -13.50
C HIS A 49 -0.59 -5.28 -14.59
N HIS A 50 0.31 -5.48 -15.52
CA HIS A 50 0.58 -4.48 -16.56
C HIS A 50 -0.22 -4.78 -17.83
N THR A 51 -0.87 -3.76 -18.36
CA THR A 51 -1.52 -3.86 -19.67
C THR A 51 -0.82 -2.92 -20.62
N PRO A 52 -0.44 -3.41 -21.83
CA PRO A 52 0.20 -2.55 -22.81
C PRO A 52 -0.81 -1.52 -23.35
N GLY A 53 -0.29 -0.39 -23.78
CA GLY A 53 -1.10 0.68 -24.32
C GLY A 53 -0.19 1.79 -24.78
N ARG A 54 -0.73 3.00 -24.91
CA ARG A 54 0.05 4.15 -25.32
C ARG A 54 1.19 4.38 -24.32
N GLY A 55 2.37 4.67 -24.82
CA GLY A 55 3.53 4.89 -24.00
C GLY A 55 3.87 3.67 -23.19
N ARG A 56 3.93 3.81 -21.87
CA ARG A 56 4.34 2.73 -20.97
C ARG A 56 3.22 1.75 -20.63
N GLY A 57 1.99 2.00 -21.12
CA GLY A 57 0.85 1.20 -20.72
C GLY A 57 0.36 1.56 -19.33
N THR A 58 -0.39 0.66 -18.72
CA THR A 58 -1.01 0.90 -17.42
C THR A 58 -0.75 -0.26 -16.49
N SER A 59 -0.40 0.06 -15.25
CA SER A 59 -0.28 -0.95 -14.20
C SER A 59 -1.55 -0.93 -13.35
N TRP A 60 -2.06 -2.13 -13.05
CA TRP A 60 -3.30 -2.33 -12.30
C TRP A 60 -3.01 -3.11 -11.03
N TYR A 61 -3.74 -2.79 -9.97
CA TYR A 61 -3.60 -3.44 -8.67
C TYR A 61 -4.97 -3.82 -8.14
N ARG A 62 -5.07 -4.97 -7.49
CA ARG A 62 -6.34 -5.37 -6.88
C ARG A 62 -6.63 -4.50 -5.66
N PHE A 63 -7.87 -4.02 -5.56
CA PHE A 63 -8.29 -3.19 -4.45
C PHE A 63 -8.21 -3.91 -3.11
N ASP A 64 -8.63 -5.18 -3.06
CA ASP A 64 -8.59 -5.95 -1.82
C ASP A 64 -7.16 -6.18 -1.32
N GLN A 65 -6.23 -6.44 -2.24
CA GLN A 65 -4.83 -6.60 -1.89
C GLN A 65 -4.22 -5.28 -1.39
N ALA A 66 -4.55 -4.18 -2.06
CA ALA A 66 -4.05 -2.87 -1.65
C ALA A 66 -4.58 -2.48 -0.26
N ALA A 67 -5.84 -2.74 0.01
CA ALA A 67 -6.42 -2.48 1.33
C ALA A 67 -5.75 -3.32 2.41
N HIS A 68 -5.42 -4.57 2.10
CA HIS A 68 -4.71 -5.45 3.03
C HIS A 68 -3.32 -4.92 3.36
N VAL A 69 -2.57 -4.50 2.33
CA VAL A 69 -1.23 -3.93 2.51
C VAL A 69 -1.31 -2.64 3.33
N GLU A 70 -2.29 -1.80 3.03
CA GLU A 70 -2.47 -0.55 3.77
C GLU A 70 -2.70 -0.83 5.25
N ALA A 71 -3.53 -1.82 5.57
CA ALA A 71 -3.80 -2.18 6.95
C ALA A 71 -2.54 -2.70 7.66
N ILE A 72 -1.74 -3.51 6.96
CA ILE A 72 -0.49 -4.03 7.51
C ILE A 72 0.48 -2.89 7.81
N THR A 73 0.69 -1.98 6.85
CA THR A 73 1.65 -0.90 7.02
C THR A 73 1.22 0.09 8.09
N ARG A 74 -0.08 0.32 8.22
CA ARG A 74 -0.61 1.18 9.27
C ARG A 74 -0.36 0.57 10.64
N ARG A 75 -0.63 -0.71 10.80
CA ARG A 75 -0.44 -1.41 12.06
C ARG A 75 1.03 -1.44 12.46
N THR A 76 1.92 -1.65 11.50
CA THR A 76 3.35 -1.65 11.74
C THR A 76 3.83 -0.28 12.24
N ALA A 77 3.34 0.79 11.63
CA ALA A 77 3.68 2.15 12.05
C ALA A 77 3.21 2.41 13.48
N GLU A 78 2.00 1.99 13.80
CA GLU A 78 1.45 2.14 15.16
C GLU A 78 2.27 1.36 16.18
N THR A 79 2.66 0.14 15.83
CA THR A 79 3.42 -0.71 16.73
C THR A 79 4.81 -0.16 17.02
N ARG A 80 5.41 0.49 16.06
CA ARG A 80 6.71 1.12 16.24
C ARG A 80 6.66 2.38 17.08
N GLY A 81 5.50 2.75 17.46
CA GLY A 81 5.30 3.96 18.22
C GLY A 81 5.51 5.13 17.37
N GLY A 82 5.70 4.63 17.00
CA GLY A 82 6.08 5.34 16.36
C GLY A 82 5.85 6.65 16.41
N PRO A 83 5.71 7.11 16.49
CA PRO A 83 5.81 8.26 16.17
C PRO A 83 6.35 8.91 17.09
N ALA A 84 6.33 8.37 17.39
CA ALA A 84 6.39 8.64 17.75
C ALA A 84 6.84 9.29 18.13
N ARG A 85 7.12 9.37 18.49
CA ARG A 85 7.26 9.55 18.95
C ARG A 85 7.04 10.23 19.58
N SER A 86 6.69 10.37 20.11
CA SER A 86 6.15 10.50 20.76
C SER A 86 6.02 10.40 21.52
N GLN A 87 6.21 10.13 21.94
CA GLN A 87 5.81 9.71 22.62
C GLN A 87 6.21 9.39 23.13
N ARG A 88 6.48 9.36 23.61
CA ARG A 88 6.56 8.74 24.25
C ARG A 88 6.60 8.96 24.88
N VAL A 89 6.53 9.01 25.27
CA VAL A 89 6.06 8.93 26.11
C VAL A 89 6.15 8.78 26.70
N GLU A 90 6.27 8.77 26.96
CA GLU A 90 5.82 8.45 27.58
C GLU A 90 6.11 7.97 27.95
N LEU A 91 6.31 8.06 28.24
CA LEU A 91 6.13 7.50 28.71
C LEU A 91 6.70 7.37 29.14
N THR A 92 6.90 7.66 29.33
CA THR A 92 6.84 7.54 29.83
C THR A 92 7.09 7.55 30.32
N ALA A 93 7.29 7.94 30.58
CA ALA A 93 7.00 7.98 31.13
C ALA A 93 7.18 7.81 31.60
N VAL A 94 7.43 8.00 31.78
CA VAL A 94 7.22 7.80 32.21
C VAL A 94 7.56 7.47 32.59
N ARG A 95 7.71 7.64 32.73
CA ARG A 95 7.67 7.27 33.18
C ARG A 95 7.79 7.12 33.68
#